data_20a79f53cbb5b53ed52a3ab7d8949968
#
_entry.id   20a79f53cbb5b53ed52a3ab7d8949968
#
_cell.length_a   1.000
_cell.length_b   1.000
_cell.length_c   1.000
_cell.angle_alpha   90.00
_cell.angle_beta   90.00
_cell.angle_gamma   90.00
#
_symmetry.space_group_name_H-M   'P 1'
#
loop_
_entity.id
_entity.type
_entity.pdbx_description
1 polymer ?
#
loop_
_entity_poly.entity_id
_entity_poly.type
_entity_poly.pdbx_seq_one_letter_code
_entity_poly.pdbx_strand_id
1 'polypeptide(L)'
;MQLKELAGRDLGTRVVDFSADDAILYALAVGASASQLDLVYEQDLRVLPTYGCALGLWAVEAAGELGAYDRTRSLHVGQSLTVHEPLKPEPFETHGCIRSAFDKGRLTIVEIDVAAPSFEAAYTILLPGVGGWGGEPPPPSERPEPLVPNWTGTVDIGPDAATLYRLTGDKHPVHIDPSAAAAMGLERPILHGLATMGTTARMLAAAVGAHPADLSAAQVRFSNPVYPGCELQIGAQTGRNTARAEASVENLTVMSGTFTFQ
;
A
#
# COMPACT_ATOMS: atom_id res chain seq x y z
N MET A 1 -14.56 20.28 -9.43
CA MET A 1 -14.62 19.18 -10.43
C MET A 1 -15.71 18.20 -10.03
N GLN A 2 -16.35 17.52 -10.98
CA GLN A 2 -17.36 16.50 -10.70
C GLN A 2 -16.74 15.11 -10.79
N LEU A 3 -17.32 14.11 -10.07
CA LEU A 3 -16.82 12.73 -10.08
C LEU A 3 -16.74 12.11 -11.48
N LYS A 4 -17.71 12.41 -12.34
CA LYS A 4 -17.74 11.92 -13.73
C LYS A 4 -16.59 12.43 -14.62
N GLU A 5 -15.87 13.45 -14.16
CA GLU A 5 -14.74 14.07 -14.87
C GLU A 5 -13.40 13.50 -14.41
N LEU A 6 -13.40 12.58 -13.44
CA LEU A 6 -12.18 12.00 -12.88
C LEU A 6 -11.52 10.97 -13.81
N ALA A 7 -12.33 10.07 -14.39
CA ALA A 7 -11.79 8.99 -15.23
C ALA A 7 -11.00 9.53 -16.44
N GLY A 8 -9.81 8.99 -16.67
CA GLY A 8 -8.89 9.43 -17.70
C GLY A 8 -8.16 10.74 -17.40
N ARG A 9 -8.30 11.29 -16.18
CA ARG A 9 -7.66 12.55 -15.81
C ARG A 9 -6.15 12.36 -15.62
N ASP A 10 -5.37 13.09 -16.39
CA ASP A 10 -3.93 13.22 -16.21
C ASP A 10 -3.64 14.05 -14.95
N LEU A 11 -2.78 13.53 -14.07
CA LEU A 11 -2.30 14.19 -12.86
C LEU A 11 -0.92 14.81 -13.07
N GLY A 12 -0.33 14.57 -14.25
CA GLY A 12 0.97 15.11 -14.66
C GLY A 12 2.15 14.28 -14.20
N THR A 13 3.32 14.88 -14.32
CA THR A 13 4.61 14.27 -13.99
C THR A 13 5.22 14.93 -12.76
N ARG A 14 5.83 14.11 -11.89
CA ARG A 14 6.58 14.60 -10.73
C ARG A 14 7.94 13.92 -10.68
N VAL A 15 8.99 14.71 -10.44
CA VAL A 15 10.30 14.17 -10.07
C VAL A 15 10.24 13.74 -8.62
N VAL A 16 10.54 12.48 -8.39
CA VAL A 16 10.67 11.87 -7.05
C VAL A 16 12.15 11.70 -6.79
N ASP A 17 12.59 12.10 -5.62
CA ASP A 17 13.95 11.96 -5.13
C ASP A 17 13.91 11.38 -3.72
N PHE A 18 14.81 10.44 -3.43
CA PHE A 18 14.98 9.87 -2.10
C PHE A 18 16.43 9.48 -1.87
N SER A 19 16.86 9.58 -0.62
CA SER A 19 18.21 9.23 -0.18
C SER A 19 18.31 7.78 0.28
N ALA A 20 19.53 7.31 0.52
CA ALA A 20 19.74 6.03 1.20
C ALA A 20 19.08 6.01 2.59
N ASP A 21 19.15 7.11 3.34
CA ASP A 21 18.51 7.23 4.66
C ASP A 21 16.99 7.09 4.58
N ASP A 22 16.35 7.64 3.54
CA ASP A 22 14.91 7.49 3.33
C ASP A 22 14.53 6.03 3.04
N ALA A 23 15.34 5.33 2.22
CA ALA A 23 15.13 3.90 1.94
C ALA A 23 15.33 3.03 3.19
N ILE A 24 16.35 3.35 4.01
CA ILE A 24 16.60 2.69 5.29
C ILE A 24 15.45 2.95 6.27
N LEU A 25 14.99 4.21 6.35
CA LEU A 25 13.83 4.58 7.17
C LEU A 25 12.59 3.76 6.77
N TYR A 26 12.34 3.62 5.45
CA TYR A 26 11.25 2.78 4.95
C TYR A 26 11.44 1.33 5.37
N ALA A 27 12.63 0.75 5.18
CA ALA A 27 12.92 -0.63 5.55
C ALA A 27 12.65 -0.88 7.05
N LEU A 28 13.10 0.02 7.92
CA LEU A 28 12.83 -0.03 9.37
C LEU A 28 11.33 0.10 9.68
N ALA A 29 10.63 1.00 8.97
CA ALA A 29 9.20 1.22 9.16
C ALA A 29 8.32 0.01 8.79
N VAL A 30 8.83 -0.89 7.93
CA VAL A 30 8.19 -2.17 7.59
C VAL A 30 8.83 -3.36 8.29
N GLY A 31 9.64 -3.11 9.35
CA GLY A 31 10.14 -4.11 10.29
C GLY A 31 11.45 -4.79 9.87
N ALA A 32 12.28 -4.16 9.03
CA ALA A 32 13.65 -4.63 8.84
C ALA A 32 14.44 -4.49 10.16
N SER A 33 15.33 -5.46 10.43
CA SER A 33 16.14 -5.48 11.63
C SER A 33 17.56 -4.99 11.34
N ALA A 34 18.27 -4.57 12.39
CA ALA A 34 19.68 -4.15 12.31
C ALA A 34 20.64 -5.26 11.80
N SER A 35 20.21 -6.51 11.79
CA SER A 35 21.00 -7.63 11.24
C SER A 35 20.88 -7.79 9.72
N GLN A 36 19.91 -7.14 9.10
CA GLN A 36 19.70 -7.14 7.65
C GLN A 36 20.44 -5.96 7.03
N LEU A 37 21.79 -6.00 7.05
CA LEU A 37 22.64 -4.87 6.69
C LEU A 37 22.37 -4.34 5.29
N ASP A 38 22.07 -5.20 4.33
CA ASP A 38 21.74 -4.85 2.97
C ASP A 38 20.37 -4.13 2.80
N LEU A 39 19.60 -4.01 3.87
CA LEU A 39 18.36 -3.19 3.94
C LEU A 39 18.49 -1.94 4.82
N VAL A 40 19.48 -1.90 5.73
CA VAL A 40 19.55 -0.86 6.77
C VAL A 40 20.93 -0.21 6.89
N TYR A 41 21.82 -0.45 5.93
CA TYR A 41 23.13 0.17 5.84
C TYR A 41 23.38 0.61 4.39
N GLU A 42 23.90 1.81 4.21
CA GLU A 42 24.08 2.46 2.90
C GLU A 42 25.08 1.73 1.99
N GLN A 43 26.01 0.94 2.53
CA GLN A 43 26.90 0.13 1.73
C GLN A 43 26.14 -1.11 1.20
N ASP A 44 26.11 -1.24 -0.12
CA ASP A 44 25.42 -2.33 -0.84
C ASP A 44 23.90 -2.38 -0.57
N LEU A 45 23.29 -1.23 -0.29
CA LEU A 45 21.89 -1.08 0.05
C LEU A 45 20.98 -1.61 -1.08
N ARG A 46 20.05 -2.47 -0.70
CA ARG A 46 18.97 -2.99 -1.55
C ARG A 46 17.65 -2.38 -1.11
N VAL A 47 17.10 -1.50 -1.93
CA VAL A 47 15.83 -0.82 -1.62
C VAL A 47 14.66 -1.80 -1.74
N LEU A 48 13.79 -1.82 -0.74
CA LEU A 48 12.58 -2.63 -0.78
C LEU A 48 11.60 -2.11 -1.86
N PRO A 49 11.17 -2.93 -2.84
CA PRO A 49 10.35 -2.46 -3.96
C PRO A 49 8.99 -1.87 -3.54
N THR A 50 8.43 -2.32 -2.42
CA THR A 50 7.19 -1.77 -1.86
C THR A 50 7.30 -0.29 -1.46
N TYR A 51 8.52 0.26 -1.35
CA TYR A 51 8.72 1.70 -1.17
C TYR A 51 8.23 2.50 -2.37
N GLY A 52 8.25 1.94 -3.58
CA GLY A 52 7.66 2.56 -4.77
C GLY A 52 6.20 2.98 -4.57
N CYS A 53 5.42 2.21 -3.80
CA CYS A 53 4.04 2.59 -3.48
C CYS A 53 3.96 3.84 -2.58
N ALA A 54 4.91 4.06 -1.67
CA ALA A 54 4.96 5.29 -0.86
C ALA A 54 5.44 6.48 -1.70
N LEU A 55 6.42 6.25 -2.57
CA LEU A 55 6.97 7.27 -3.48
C LEU A 55 5.94 7.74 -4.53
N GLY A 56 5.03 6.86 -4.97
CA GLY A 56 3.96 7.17 -5.91
C GLY A 56 2.70 7.79 -5.28
N LEU A 57 2.61 7.86 -3.94
CA LEU A 57 1.40 8.29 -3.23
C LEU A 57 0.98 9.74 -3.54
N TRP A 58 1.91 10.57 -4.04
CA TRP A 58 1.62 11.94 -4.46
C TRP A 58 0.46 12.02 -5.47
N ALA A 59 0.27 10.99 -6.30
CA ALA A 59 -0.80 10.97 -7.28
C ALA A 59 -2.18 10.82 -6.60
N VAL A 60 -2.26 10.09 -5.49
CA VAL A 60 -3.48 9.99 -4.67
C VAL A 60 -3.79 11.34 -4.02
N GLU A 61 -2.77 12.05 -3.54
CA GLU A 61 -2.93 13.41 -2.99
C GLU A 61 -3.40 14.37 -4.07
N ALA A 62 -2.74 14.38 -5.25
CA ALA A 62 -3.09 15.22 -6.39
C ALA A 62 -4.54 14.96 -6.87
N ALA A 63 -4.96 13.69 -6.93
CA ALA A 63 -6.35 13.34 -7.27
C ALA A 63 -7.35 13.92 -6.24
N GLY A 64 -7.03 13.87 -4.96
CA GLY A 64 -7.84 14.48 -3.90
C GLY A 64 -7.90 16.01 -3.99
N GLU A 65 -6.81 16.66 -4.39
CA GLU A 65 -6.73 18.12 -4.57
C GLU A 65 -7.56 18.64 -5.73
N LEU A 66 -7.99 17.79 -6.66
CA LEU A 66 -8.94 18.17 -7.72
C LEU A 66 -10.30 18.62 -7.16
N GLY A 67 -10.61 18.35 -5.88
CA GLY A 67 -11.80 18.81 -5.19
C GLY A 67 -13.10 18.15 -5.65
N ALA A 68 -13.03 16.95 -6.25
CA ALA A 68 -14.21 16.18 -6.60
C ALA A 68 -14.82 15.42 -5.41
N TYR A 69 -14.04 15.21 -4.36
CA TYR A 69 -14.42 14.53 -3.12
C TYR A 69 -13.59 15.04 -1.93
N ASP A 70 -14.05 14.74 -0.73
CA ASP A 70 -13.29 15.02 0.50
C ASP A 70 -12.24 13.94 0.74
N ARG A 71 -10.98 14.25 0.46
CA ARG A 71 -9.85 13.31 0.62
C ARG A 71 -9.66 12.83 2.06
N THR A 72 -10.05 13.63 3.05
CA THR A 72 -9.89 13.26 4.46
C THR A 72 -10.82 12.12 4.89
N ARG A 73 -11.82 11.81 4.06
CA ARG A 73 -12.78 10.72 4.26
C ARG A 73 -12.58 9.56 3.28
N SER A 74 -11.57 9.63 2.44
CA SER A 74 -11.24 8.56 1.51
C SER A 74 -10.48 7.43 2.21
N LEU A 75 -10.62 6.21 1.71
CA LEU A 75 -9.98 5.01 2.25
C LEU A 75 -9.14 4.34 1.16
N HIS A 76 -7.89 4.05 1.44
CA HIS A 76 -7.04 3.23 0.57
C HIS A 76 -7.37 1.75 0.80
N VAL A 77 -8.03 1.11 -0.17
CA VAL A 77 -8.57 -0.26 -0.02
C VAL A 77 -7.90 -1.31 -0.91
N GLY A 78 -7.01 -0.89 -1.80
CA GLY A 78 -6.27 -1.82 -2.65
C GLY A 78 -5.02 -1.19 -3.25
N GLN A 79 -4.00 -2.03 -3.46
CA GLN A 79 -2.73 -1.64 -4.03
C GLN A 79 -2.23 -2.73 -4.97
N SER A 80 -1.76 -2.34 -6.17
CA SER A 80 -0.89 -3.20 -6.98
C SER A 80 0.47 -2.55 -7.19
N LEU A 81 1.47 -3.38 -7.38
CA LEU A 81 2.84 -3.00 -7.69
C LEU A 81 3.40 -4.01 -8.70
N THR A 82 3.99 -3.49 -9.77
CA THR A 82 4.84 -4.25 -10.69
C THR A 82 6.20 -3.60 -10.72
N VAL A 83 7.26 -4.38 -10.57
CA VAL A 83 8.65 -3.89 -10.50
C VAL A 83 9.36 -4.29 -11.78
N HIS A 84 9.96 -3.31 -12.46
CA HIS A 84 10.67 -3.49 -13.72
C HIS A 84 12.18 -3.58 -13.49
N GLU A 85 12.70 -2.77 -12.57
CA GLU A 85 14.11 -2.75 -12.17
C GLU A 85 14.25 -2.34 -10.69
N PRO A 86 15.38 -2.64 -10.05
CA PRO A 86 15.63 -2.23 -8.67
C PRO A 86 15.54 -0.72 -8.49
N LEU A 87 14.84 -0.28 -7.44
CA LEU A 87 14.83 1.11 -7.00
C LEU A 87 16.22 1.53 -6.54
N LYS A 88 16.65 2.71 -6.96
CA LYS A 88 17.93 3.32 -6.57
C LYS A 88 17.69 4.69 -5.94
N PRO A 89 18.50 5.10 -4.95
CA PRO A 89 18.40 6.41 -4.33
C PRO A 89 18.97 7.49 -5.26
N GLU A 90 18.24 7.78 -6.33
CA GLU A 90 18.53 8.78 -7.34
C GLU A 90 17.22 9.37 -7.86
N PRO A 91 17.19 10.64 -8.30
CA PRO A 91 15.99 11.26 -8.84
C PRO A 91 15.48 10.56 -10.10
N PHE A 92 14.16 10.35 -10.18
CA PHE A 92 13.48 9.82 -11.37
C PHE A 92 12.11 10.48 -11.56
N GLU A 93 11.62 10.48 -12.80
CA GLU A 93 10.29 10.97 -13.11
C GLU A 93 9.24 9.89 -12.84
N THR A 94 8.10 10.33 -12.30
CA THR A 94 6.89 9.53 -12.17
C THR A 94 5.74 10.25 -12.85
N HIS A 95 4.86 9.50 -13.53
CA HIS A 95 3.65 10.03 -14.16
C HIS A 95 2.43 9.44 -13.48
N GLY A 96 1.45 10.27 -13.13
CA GLY A 96 0.22 9.86 -12.47
C GLY A 96 -1.00 10.12 -13.34
N CYS A 97 -2.00 9.23 -13.28
CA CYS A 97 -3.31 9.45 -13.89
C CYS A 97 -4.42 8.76 -13.09
N ILE A 98 -5.63 9.28 -13.17
CA ILE A 98 -6.82 8.60 -12.68
C ILE A 98 -7.31 7.69 -13.80
N ARG A 99 -7.11 6.37 -13.66
CA ARG A 99 -7.53 5.40 -14.67
C ARG A 99 -9.04 5.33 -14.77
N SER A 100 -9.74 5.24 -13.65
CA SER A 100 -11.18 5.03 -13.60
C SER A 100 -11.83 5.61 -12.34
N ALA A 101 -13.12 5.89 -12.43
CA ALA A 101 -14.00 6.21 -11.33
C ALA A 101 -15.31 5.45 -11.51
N PHE A 102 -15.66 4.61 -10.54
CA PHE A 102 -16.84 3.73 -10.60
C PHE A 102 -17.89 4.11 -9.57
N ASP A 103 -19.15 4.16 -9.99
CA ASP A 103 -20.29 4.39 -9.11
C ASP A 103 -20.88 3.05 -8.63
N LYS A 104 -20.81 2.78 -7.32
CA LYS A 104 -21.46 1.62 -6.68
C LYS A 104 -22.75 1.98 -5.94
N GLY A 105 -23.39 3.08 -6.32
CA GLY A 105 -24.66 3.53 -5.76
C GLY A 105 -24.51 4.21 -4.39
N ARG A 106 -23.83 3.62 -3.42
CA ARG A 106 -23.59 4.21 -2.08
C ARG A 106 -22.17 4.69 -1.86
N LEU A 107 -21.27 4.34 -2.77
CA LEU A 107 -19.84 4.69 -2.68
C LEU A 107 -19.27 4.78 -4.09
N THR A 108 -18.14 5.45 -4.21
CA THR A 108 -17.34 5.53 -5.43
C THR A 108 -16.01 4.81 -5.22
N ILE A 109 -15.52 4.15 -6.26
CA ILE A 109 -14.15 3.61 -6.32
C ILE A 109 -13.39 4.46 -7.33
N VAL A 110 -12.23 4.97 -6.94
CA VAL A 110 -11.30 5.67 -7.83
C VAL A 110 -10.03 4.86 -7.94
N GLU A 111 -9.60 4.58 -9.17
CA GLU A 111 -8.34 3.89 -9.43
C GLU A 111 -7.34 4.88 -10.01
N ILE A 112 -6.16 4.94 -9.39
CA ILE A 112 -5.11 5.89 -9.71
C ILE A 112 -3.84 5.09 -10.02
N ASP A 113 -3.29 5.33 -11.20
CA ASP A 113 -2.05 4.69 -11.66
C ASP A 113 -0.89 5.66 -11.56
N VAL A 114 0.26 5.10 -11.23
CA VAL A 114 1.56 5.77 -11.27
C VAL A 114 2.53 4.88 -12.02
N ALA A 115 3.18 5.47 -13.01
CA ALA A 115 4.25 4.84 -13.77
C ALA A 115 5.58 5.54 -13.50
N ALA A 116 6.62 4.74 -13.29
CA ALA A 116 8.02 5.14 -13.16
C ALA A 116 8.89 4.18 -13.96
N PRO A 117 10.16 4.51 -14.25
CA PRO A 117 11.07 3.57 -14.92
C PRO A 117 11.22 2.24 -14.16
N SER A 118 11.27 2.31 -12.83
CA SER A 118 11.52 1.15 -11.97
C SER A 118 10.24 0.39 -11.58
N PHE A 119 9.06 1.01 -11.65
CA PHE A 119 7.81 0.38 -11.20
C PHE A 119 6.56 0.99 -11.81
N GLU A 120 5.49 0.21 -11.77
CA GLU A 120 4.11 0.67 -11.91
C GLU A 120 3.35 0.35 -10.64
N ALA A 121 2.55 1.31 -10.16
CA ALA A 121 1.71 1.16 -8.98
C ALA A 121 0.27 1.60 -9.29
N ALA A 122 -0.73 0.86 -8.79
CA ALA A 122 -2.11 1.29 -8.88
C ALA A 122 -2.76 1.27 -7.50
N TYR A 123 -3.43 2.37 -7.17
CA TYR A 123 -4.09 2.64 -5.90
C TYR A 123 -5.59 2.56 -6.08
N THR A 124 -6.27 1.80 -5.26
CA THR A 124 -7.74 1.74 -5.23
C THR A 124 -8.24 2.52 -4.03
N ILE A 125 -8.90 3.64 -4.30
CA ILE A 125 -9.42 4.56 -3.27
C ILE A 125 -10.94 4.42 -3.21
N LEU A 126 -11.46 4.19 -2.03
CA LEU A 126 -12.88 4.11 -1.73
C LEU A 126 -13.37 5.44 -1.15
N LEU A 127 -14.49 5.92 -1.63
CA LEU A 127 -15.17 7.12 -1.17
C LEU A 127 -16.51 6.74 -0.52
N PRO A 128 -16.55 6.49 0.79
CA PRO A 128 -17.77 6.08 1.48
C PRO A 128 -18.82 7.19 1.46
N GLY A 129 -20.09 6.84 1.23
CA GLY A 129 -21.20 7.80 1.20
C GLY A 129 -21.23 8.71 -0.03
N VAL A 130 -20.32 8.53 -0.97
CA VAL A 130 -20.24 9.30 -2.22
C VAL A 130 -20.57 8.37 -3.37
N GLY A 131 -21.82 8.40 -3.86
CA GLY A 131 -22.28 7.53 -4.95
C GLY A 131 -23.63 7.99 -5.48
N GLY A 132 -24.18 7.25 -6.45
CA GLY A 132 -25.43 7.58 -7.11
C GLY A 132 -25.34 8.76 -8.10
N TRP A 133 -24.13 9.05 -8.59
CA TRP A 133 -23.89 10.13 -9.56
C TRP A 133 -24.06 9.67 -11.02
N GLY A 134 -24.41 8.38 -11.23
CA GLY A 134 -24.76 7.85 -12.57
C GLY A 134 -23.55 7.45 -13.41
N GLY A 135 -22.41 7.16 -12.76
CA GLY A 135 -21.23 6.58 -13.42
C GLY A 135 -21.36 5.08 -13.68
N GLU A 136 -20.39 4.53 -14.40
CA GLU A 136 -20.33 3.10 -14.65
C GLU A 136 -20.07 2.32 -13.35
N PRO A 137 -20.67 1.12 -13.18
CA PRO A 137 -20.34 0.23 -12.09
C PRO A 137 -18.94 -0.38 -12.30
N PRO A 138 -18.22 -0.76 -11.23
CA PRO A 138 -16.98 -1.48 -11.39
C PRO A 138 -17.21 -2.84 -12.05
N PRO A 139 -16.21 -3.39 -12.73
CA PRO A 139 -16.28 -4.75 -13.27
C PRO A 139 -16.58 -5.76 -12.15
N PRO A 140 -17.26 -6.87 -12.47
CA PRO A 140 -17.49 -7.94 -11.52
C PRO A 140 -16.17 -8.42 -10.93
N SER A 141 -16.09 -8.51 -9.60
CA SER A 141 -14.94 -9.11 -8.93
C SER A 141 -15.24 -10.56 -8.58
N GLU A 142 -14.37 -11.46 -8.96
CA GLU A 142 -14.45 -12.85 -8.51
C GLU A 142 -14.22 -12.92 -6.99
N ARG A 143 -14.99 -13.78 -6.33
CA ARG A 143 -14.74 -14.09 -4.93
C ARG A 143 -13.50 -14.99 -4.88
N PRO A 144 -12.42 -14.59 -4.19
CA PRO A 144 -11.24 -15.44 -4.09
C PRO A 144 -11.62 -16.76 -3.40
N GLU A 145 -10.99 -17.84 -3.85
CA GLU A 145 -11.10 -19.12 -3.15
C GLU A 145 -10.56 -18.99 -1.71
N PRO A 146 -11.11 -19.79 -0.76
CA PRO A 146 -10.56 -19.83 0.59
C PRO A 146 -9.06 -20.12 0.59
N LEU A 147 -8.31 -19.44 1.44
CA LEU A 147 -6.88 -19.69 1.60
C LEU A 147 -6.70 -20.93 2.48
N VAL A 148 -5.91 -21.89 1.98
CA VAL A 148 -5.42 -23.02 2.79
C VAL A 148 -3.91 -22.81 2.95
N PRO A 149 -3.44 -22.25 4.08
CA PRO A 149 -2.05 -21.91 4.26
C PRO A 149 -1.20 -23.18 4.42
N ASN A 150 -0.03 -23.19 3.75
CA ASN A 150 1.04 -24.15 3.97
C ASN A 150 2.24 -23.53 4.71
N TRP A 151 2.16 -22.22 4.98
CA TRP A 151 3.10 -21.46 5.78
C TRP A 151 2.35 -20.44 6.67
N THR A 152 2.85 -20.23 7.87
CA THR A 152 2.35 -19.22 8.80
C THR A 152 3.51 -18.50 9.48
N GLY A 153 3.31 -17.23 9.79
CA GLY A 153 4.26 -16.43 10.55
C GLY A 153 3.55 -15.32 11.32
N THR A 154 4.22 -14.78 12.31
CA THR A 154 3.73 -13.66 13.10
C THR A 154 4.78 -12.55 13.17
N VAL A 155 4.33 -11.32 13.34
CA VAL A 155 5.19 -10.17 13.54
C VAL A 155 4.51 -9.15 14.45
N ASP A 156 5.25 -8.64 15.42
CA ASP A 156 4.77 -7.57 16.29
C ASP A 156 4.81 -6.23 15.56
N ILE A 157 3.66 -5.56 15.53
CA ILE A 157 3.53 -4.18 15.06
C ILE A 157 3.71 -3.27 16.28
N GLY A 158 4.85 -2.63 16.36
CA GLY A 158 5.17 -1.75 17.48
C GLY A 158 4.17 -0.60 17.65
N PRO A 159 4.02 -0.04 18.86
CA PRO A 159 3.09 1.05 19.12
C PRO A 159 3.41 2.32 18.31
N ASP A 160 4.65 2.53 17.92
CA ASP A 160 5.12 3.68 17.15
C ASP A 160 5.17 3.42 15.63
N ALA A 161 4.74 2.24 15.15
CA ALA A 161 4.86 1.83 13.76
C ALA A 161 4.21 2.82 12.79
N ALA A 162 3.02 3.34 13.10
CA ALA A 162 2.35 4.34 12.26
C ALA A 162 3.09 5.69 12.28
N THR A 163 3.63 6.08 13.43
CA THR A 163 4.42 7.31 13.59
C THR A 163 5.72 7.24 12.80
N LEU A 164 6.35 6.07 12.76
CA LEU A 164 7.55 5.84 11.96
C LEU A 164 7.23 5.80 10.47
N TYR A 165 6.22 4.99 10.07
CA TYR A 165 5.87 4.83 8.65
C TYR A 165 5.45 6.15 7.99
N ARG A 166 4.69 7.03 8.66
CA ARG A 166 4.29 8.33 8.09
C ARG A 166 5.46 9.23 7.68
N LEU A 167 6.65 8.99 8.20
CA LEU A 167 7.87 9.73 7.81
C LEU A 167 8.37 9.32 6.41
N THR A 168 7.90 8.21 5.87
CA THR A 168 8.25 7.74 4.52
C THR A 168 7.40 8.36 3.40
N GLY A 169 6.44 9.26 3.74
CA GLY A 169 5.66 10.01 2.76
C GLY A 169 4.18 10.19 3.09
N ASP A 170 3.51 9.18 3.60
CA ASP A 170 2.07 9.24 3.90
C ASP A 170 1.79 10.03 5.19
N LYS A 171 1.37 11.26 5.02
CA LYS A 171 1.09 12.21 6.12
C LYS A 171 -0.41 12.30 6.47
N HIS A 172 -1.26 11.38 5.98
CA HIS A 172 -2.69 11.44 6.27
C HIS A 172 -2.93 11.42 7.79
N PRO A 173 -3.73 12.37 8.33
CA PRO A 173 -3.87 12.56 9.78
C PRO A 173 -4.50 11.37 10.51
N VAL A 174 -5.23 10.49 9.82
CA VAL A 174 -5.84 9.28 10.41
C VAL A 174 -4.82 8.34 11.07
N HIS A 175 -3.55 8.45 10.69
CA HIS A 175 -2.46 7.61 11.17
C HIS A 175 -1.76 8.16 12.42
N ILE A 176 -2.11 9.37 12.88
CA ILE A 176 -1.43 10.03 14.01
C ILE A 176 -2.37 10.83 14.92
N ASP A 177 -3.44 11.41 14.37
CA ASP A 177 -4.35 12.29 15.12
C ASP A 177 -5.60 11.51 15.58
N PRO A 178 -5.81 11.35 16.90
CA PRO A 178 -7.00 10.70 17.43
C PRO A 178 -8.31 11.37 16.99
N SER A 179 -8.32 12.69 16.80
CA SER A 179 -9.51 13.41 16.36
C SER A 179 -9.86 13.09 14.90
N ALA A 180 -8.85 12.97 14.04
CA ALA A 180 -9.03 12.56 12.65
C ALA A 180 -9.51 11.10 12.57
N ALA A 181 -8.95 10.21 13.39
CA ALA A 181 -9.39 8.81 13.46
C ALA A 181 -10.86 8.71 13.92
N ALA A 182 -11.24 9.44 14.99
CA ALA A 182 -12.61 9.47 15.49
C ALA A 182 -13.61 10.04 14.45
N ALA A 183 -13.22 11.04 13.68
CA ALA A 183 -14.04 11.61 12.60
C ALA A 183 -14.33 10.59 11.47
N MET A 184 -13.47 9.56 11.32
CA MET A 184 -13.65 8.43 10.39
C MET A 184 -14.32 7.21 11.04
N GLY A 185 -14.78 7.33 12.30
CA GLY A 185 -15.40 6.24 13.04
C GLY A 185 -14.43 5.18 13.55
N LEU A 186 -13.15 5.49 13.65
CA LEU A 186 -12.10 4.62 14.17
C LEU A 186 -11.87 4.87 15.67
N GLU A 187 -11.48 3.84 16.40
CA GLU A 187 -11.23 3.93 17.84
C GLU A 187 -10.00 4.79 18.18
N ARG A 188 -8.96 4.67 17.37
CA ARG A 188 -7.68 5.39 17.52
C ARG A 188 -6.94 5.42 16.19
N PRO A 189 -5.81 6.14 16.06
CA PRO A 189 -5.02 6.13 14.85
C PRO A 189 -4.61 4.71 14.41
N ILE A 190 -4.69 4.48 13.10
CA ILE A 190 -4.42 3.18 12.48
C ILE A 190 -3.08 3.13 11.78
N LEU A 191 -2.54 1.93 11.60
CA LEU A 191 -1.38 1.69 10.75
C LEU A 191 -1.77 1.89 9.26
N HIS A 192 -0.84 2.37 8.47
CA HIS A 192 -0.99 2.47 7.01
C HIS A 192 -1.16 1.08 6.38
N GLY A 193 -2.09 0.95 5.44
CA GLY A 193 -2.24 -0.28 4.66
C GLY A 193 -0.95 -0.68 3.94
N LEU A 194 -0.24 0.30 3.38
CA LEU A 194 1.05 0.09 2.74
C LEU A 194 2.15 -0.41 3.70
N ALA A 195 2.11 -0.03 4.98
CA ALA A 195 3.02 -0.61 5.99
C ALA A 195 2.71 -2.09 6.22
N THR A 196 1.42 -2.46 6.31
CA THR A 196 0.99 -3.86 6.42
C THR A 196 1.44 -4.65 5.19
N MET A 197 1.29 -4.10 3.98
CA MET A 197 1.77 -4.71 2.73
C MET A 197 3.29 -4.92 2.74
N GLY A 198 4.07 -3.89 3.07
CA GLY A 198 5.54 -3.96 3.10
C GLY A 198 6.05 -4.97 4.13
N THR A 199 5.47 -4.96 5.33
CA THR A 199 5.77 -5.94 6.39
C THR A 199 5.46 -7.37 5.93
N THR A 200 4.30 -7.58 5.32
CA THR A 200 3.89 -8.90 4.81
C THR A 200 4.79 -9.36 3.68
N ALA A 201 5.11 -8.49 2.71
CA ALA A 201 6.01 -8.82 1.60
C ALA A 201 7.38 -9.28 2.11
N ARG A 202 7.95 -8.57 3.10
CA ARG A 202 9.23 -8.93 3.72
C ARG A 202 9.19 -10.30 4.40
N MET A 203 8.12 -10.62 5.12
CA MET A 203 7.94 -11.91 5.77
C MET A 203 7.78 -13.05 4.75
N LEU A 204 7.01 -12.82 3.69
CA LEU A 204 6.76 -13.82 2.64
C LEU A 204 8.01 -14.12 1.79
N ALA A 205 8.91 -13.16 1.60
CA ALA A 205 10.18 -13.40 0.93
C ALA A 205 10.95 -14.55 1.60
N ALA A 206 11.09 -14.52 2.92
CA ALA A 206 11.72 -15.60 3.67
C ALA A 206 10.95 -16.93 3.53
N ALA A 207 9.61 -16.90 3.47
CA ALA A 207 8.77 -18.08 3.33
C ALA A 207 8.97 -18.80 1.99
N VAL A 208 9.31 -18.08 0.92
CA VAL A 208 9.59 -18.65 -0.42
C VAL A 208 11.08 -18.80 -0.73
N GLY A 209 11.96 -18.46 0.24
CA GLY A 209 13.41 -18.54 0.06
C GLY A 209 13.99 -17.43 -0.84
N ALA A 210 13.30 -16.31 -0.99
CA ALA A 210 13.73 -15.15 -1.76
C ALA A 210 14.25 -14.04 -0.84
N HIS A 211 14.92 -13.06 -1.42
CA HIS A 211 15.26 -11.83 -0.74
C HIS A 211 14.08 -10.83 -0.84
N PRO A 212 13.75 -10.03 0.20
CA PRO A 212 12.61 -9.10 0.13
C PRO A 212 12.76 -8.00 -0.93
N ALA A 213 13.98 -7.64 -1.33
CA ALA A 213 14.22 -6.74 -2.45
C ALA A 213 14.05 -7.38 -3.84
N ASP A 214 13.79 -8.70 -3.92
CA ASP A 214 13.51 -9.42 -5.17
C ASP A 214 12.00 -9.49 -5.47
N LEU A 215 11.15 -8.76 -4.72
CA LEU A 215 9.73 -8.65 -5.03
C LEU A 215 9.57 -8.05 -6.44
N SER A 216 8.90 -8.79 -7.32
CA SER A 216 8.64 -8.37 -8.71
C SER A 216 7.21 -7.91 -8.94
N ALA A 217 6.25 -8.44 -8.16
CA ALA A 217 4.87 -7.97 -8.21
C ALA A 217 4.14 -8.21 -6.89
N ALA A 218 3.17 -7.36 -6.60
CA ALA A 218 2.23 -7.57 -5.52
C ALA A 218 0.86 -6.99 -5.90
N GLN A 219 -0.20 -7.66 -5.47
CA GLN A 219 -1.56 -7.16 -5.56
C GLN A 219 -2.27 -7.47 -4.24
N VAL A 220 -2.72 -6.43 -3.54
CA VAL A 220 -3.32 -6.57 -2.23
C VAL A 220 -4.62 -5.79 -2.10
N ARG A 221 -5.48 -6.26 -1.20
CA ARG A 221 -6.69 -5.61 -0.76
C ARG A 221 -6.65 -5.44 0.75
N PHE A 222 -6.93 -4.23 1.21
CA PHE A 222 -7.08 -3.90 2.63
C PHE A 222 -8.56 -4.01 3.03
N SER A 223 -8.85 -4.70 4.12
CA SER A 223 -10.22 -5.03 4.52
C SER A 223 -10.63 -4.38 5.84
N ASN A 224 -9.74 -4.37 6.81
CA ASN A 224 -9.98 -3.85 8.15
C ASN A 224 -8.77 -3.04 8.65
N PRO A 225 -8.97 -2.09 9.58
CA PRO A 225 -7.89 -1.32 10.14
C PRO A 225 -6.95 -2.18 10.99
N VAL A 226 -5.67 -1.83 10.97
CA VAL A 226 -4.66 -2.38 11.89
C VAL A 226 -4.31 -1.30 12.90
N TYR A 227 -4.42 -1.64 14.19
CA TYR A 227 -4.05 -0.72 15.25
C TYR A 227 -2.63 -1.02 15.74
N PRO A 228 -1.70 -0.04 15.76
CA PRO A 228 -0.36 -0.24 16.30
C PRO A 228 -0.36 -0.84 17.72
N GLY A 229 0.62 -1.68 18.03
CA GLY A 229 0.70 -2.43 19.28
C GLY A 229 0.00 -3.79 19.23
N CYS A 230 -0.23 -4.35 18.03
CA CYS A 230 -0.83 -5.68 17.85
C CYS A 230 0.18 -6.69 17.27
N GLU A 231 -0.14 -7.97 17.37
CA GLU A 231 0.50 -9.03 16.62
C GLU A 231 -0.22 -9.20 15.27
N LEU A 232 0.51 -9.12 14.17
CA LEU A 232 0.01 -9.42 12.82
C LEU A 232 0.33 -10.89 12.51
N GLN A 233 -0.70 -11.68 12.26
CA GLN A 233 -0.60 -13.07 11.86
C GLN A 233 -0.71 -13.17 10.35
N ILE A 234 0.19 -13.90 9.70
CA ILE A 234 0.23 -14.07 8.26
C ILE A 234 0.11 -15.55 7.94
N GLY A 235 -0.94 -15.92 7.22
CA GLY A 235 -1.09 -17.24 6.61
C GLY A 235 -0.85 -17.14 5.11
N ALA A 236 -0.07 -18.06 4.53
CA ALA A 236 0.19 -18.05 3.11
C ALA A 236 0.15 -19.44 2.48
N GLN A 237 -0.32 -19.48 1.25
CA GLN A 237 -0.11 -20.58 0.32
C GLN A 237 1.08 -20.20 -0.56
N THR A 238 2.24 -20.79 -0.24
CA THR A 238 3.50 -20.54 -0.93
C THR A 238 3.71 -21.54 -2.06
N GLY A 239 4.23 -21.04 -3.20
CA GLY A 239 4.73 -21.80 -4.33
C GLY A 239 6.19 -21.43 -4.61
N ARG A 240 6.68 -21.78 -5.79
CA ARG A 240 8.00 -21.36 -6.23
C ARG A 240 7.94 -19.86 -6.55
N ASN A 241 8.64 -19.03 -5.77
CA ASN A 241 8.70 -17.56 -5.94
C ASN A 241 7.35 -16.84 -5.84
N THR A 242 6.30 -17.48 -5.36
CA THR A 242 4.96 -16.87 -5.25
C THR A 242 4.34 -17.16 -3.90
N ALA A 243 3.53 -16.24 -3.41
CA ALA A 243 2.71 -16.44 -2.22
C ALA A 243 1.35 -15.78 -2.39
N ARG A 244 0.28 -16.52 -2.13
CA ARG A 244 -1.04 -15.95 -1.86
C ARG A 244 -1.22 -15.91 -0.36
N ALA A 245 -1.52 -14.76 0.22
CA ALA A 245 -1.49 -14.58 1.65
C ALA A 245 -2.69 -13.80 2.18
N GLU A 246 -2.99 -14.05 3.45
CA GLU A 246 -3.88 -13.25 4.28
C GLU A 246 -3.12 -12.84 5.54
N ALA A 247 -3.23 -11.56 5.88
CA ALA A 247 -2.77 -11.02 7.15
C ALA A 247 -3.98 -10.74 8.04
N SER A 248 -3.90 -11.10 9.31
CA SER A 248 -4.99 -10.96 10.28
C SER A 248 -4.50 -10.47 11.64
N VAL A 249 -5.39 -9.82 12.37
CA VAL A 249 -5.23 -9.44 13.77
C VAL A 249 -6.41 -10.03 14.53
N GLU A 250 -6.16 -10.80 15.59
CA GLU A 250 -7.21 -11.45 16.40
C GLU A 250 -8.23 -12.23 15.55
N ASN A 251 -7.76 -12.96 14.53
CA ASN A 251 -8.56 -13.70 13.54
C ASN A 251 -9.42 -12.83 12.59
N LEU A 252 -9.27 -11.50 12.61
CA LEU A 252 -9.91 -10.60 11.66
C LEU A 252 -8.94 -10.33 10.49
N THR A 253 -9.31 -10.75 9.28
CA THR A 253 -8.49 -10.46 8.08
C THR A 253 -8.40 -8.95 7.86
N VAL A 254 -7.19 -8.42 7.83
CA VAL A 254 -6.89 -7.00 7.61
C VAL A 254 -6.38 -6.75 6.19
N MET A 255 -5.72 -7.74 5.59
CA MET A 255 -5.22 -7.67 4.21
C MET A 255 -5.24 -9.07 3.58
N SER A 256 -5.50 -9.14 2.28
CA SER A 256 -5.31 -10.33 1.46
C SER A 256 -4.64 -9.97 0.14
N GLY A 257 -3.87 -10.88 -0.45
CA GLY A 257 -3.23 -10.60 -1.72
C GLY A 257 -2.28 -11.66 -2.22
N THR A 258 -1.62 -11.33 -3.34
CA THR A 258 -0.61 -12.18 -4.00
C THR A 258 0.70 -11.41 -4.10
N PHE A 259 1.80 -12.14 -3.97
CA PHE A 259 3.16 -11.63 -4.04
C PHE A 259 4.00 -12.54 -4.92
N THR A 260 4.81 -11.96 -5.80
CA THR A 260 5.71 -12.68 -6.70
C THR A 260 7.12 -12.15 -6.51
N PHE A 261 8.08 -13.05 -6.42
CA PHE A 261 9.51 -12.75 -6.28
C PHE A 261 10.27 -13.25 -7.49
N GLN A 262 11.46 -12.70 -7.74
CA GLN A 262 12.38 -13.18 -8.79
C GLN A 262 13.13 -14.42 -8.37
#